data_879ca7e428085d33872df67f5d449b85
#
_entry.id   879ca7e428085d33872df67f5d449b85
#
_cell.length_a   1.000
_cell.length_b   1.000
_cell.length_c   1.000
_cell.angle_alpha   90.00
_cell.angle_beta   90.00
_cell.angle_gamma   90.00
#
_symmetry.space_group_name_H-M   'P 1'
#
loop_
_entity.id
_entity.type
_entity.pdbx_description
1 polymer ?
#
loop_
_entity_poly.entity_id
_entity_poly.type
_entity_poly.pdbx_seq_one_letter_code
_entity_poly.pdbx_strand_id
1 'polypeptide(L)'
;MAFKDLFSLQAADYARFRPVYPPELYAWLAAQAPARGLSVDVGTGNGQAAVALAAHFDRVIGLEPSDGQLANATPAARVEYRHGAAEATGVDAASADLLTVAQAFHWFKQDAFFAEVRRVVRPGGCLAFWCYGLAFITPDIDAAVHHYYEDLLGPYWEPERKLVEQGYRNVGVPFDEIGAPAFAMQLSWSVDHLLGYLGTWSPRKRFLAERGQDALELALPDLRAAWGDAGERPVNWPLSVRAFRI
;
A
#
# COMPACT_ATOMS: atom_id res chain seq x y z
N MET A 1 11.96 17.33 -2.12
CA MET A 1 10.55 17.76 -2.22
C MET A 1 9.96 17.65 -0.84
N ALA A 2 9.08 18.58 -0.44
CA ALA A 2 8.37 18.44 0.82
C ALA A 2 7.40 17.26 0.73
N PHE A 3 7.19 16.54 1.82
CA PHE A 3 6.21 15.48 1.96
C PHE A 3 4.81 16.01 1.61
N LYS A 4 4.10 15.32 0.71
CA LYS A 4 2.72 15.67 0.33
C LYS A 4 1.77 14.85 1.17
N ASP A 5 1.14 15.44 2.18
CA ASP A 5 0.11 14.78 2.98
C ASP A 5 -1.22 14.69 2.21
N LEU A 6 -1.41 13.59 1.51
CA LEU A 6 -2.62 13.32 0.72
C LEU A 6 -3.68 12.51 1.49
N PHE A 7 -3.36 11.97 2.67
CA PHE A 7 -4.12 10.89 3.30
C PHE A 7 -4.65 11.22 4.70
N SER A 8 -4.12 12.19 5.41
CA SER A 8 -4.49 12.50 6.81
C SER A 8 -5.98 12.81 7.00
N LEU A 9 -6.61 13.52 6.06
CA LEU A 9 -8.02 13.92 6.18
C LEU A 9 -9.05 12.81 5.90
N GLN A 10 -8.62 11.62 5.48
CA GLN A 10 -9.49 10.48 5.14
C GLN A 10 -9.08 9.20 5.87
N ALA A 11 -8.27 9.30 6.93
CA ALA A 11 -7.68 8.14 7.59
C ALA A 11 -8.73 7.13 8.10
N ALA A 12 -9.88 7.59 8.59
CA ALA A 12 -10.95 6.72 9.08
C ALA A 12 -11.66 5.95 7.94
N ASP A 13 -12.03 6.63 6.84
CA ASP A 13 -12.63 5.99 5.67
C ASP A 13 -11.60 5.08 4.96
N TYR A 14 -10.35 5.51 4.92
CA TYR A 14 -9.25 4.71 4.40
C TYR A 14 -9.12 3.38 5.16
N ALA A 15 -9.13 3.41 6.48
CA ALA A 15 -9.05 2.20 7.30
C ALA A 15 -10.27 1.28 7.11
N ARG A 16 -11.47 1.84 6.90
CA ARG A 16 -12.72 1.10 6.77
C ARG A 16 -12.87 0.38 5.42
N PHE A 17 -12.45 1.02 4.33
CA PHE A 17 -12.75 0.55 2.97
C PHE A 17 -11.56 -0.08 2.26
N ARG A 18 -10.33 0.01 2.79
CA ARG A 18 -9.16 -0.57 2.14
C ARG A 18 -9.07 -2.08 2.38
N PRO A 19 -8.65 -2.85 1.35
CA PRO A 19 -8.46 -4.28 1.49
C PRO A 19 -7.32 -4.61 2.45
N VAL A 20 -7.39 -5.79 3.06
CA VAL A 20 -6.38 -6.30 3.99
C VAL A 20 -5.49 -7.30 3.24
N TYR A 21 -4.18 -7.21 3.43
CA TYR A 21 -3.24 -8.14 2.82
C TYR A 21 -3.38 -9.55 3.39
N PRO A 22 -3.16 -10.60 2.56
CA PRO A 22 -3.32 -11.97 2.99
C PRO A 22 -2.26 -12.37 4.03
N PRO A 23 -2.60 -13.12 5.08
CA PRO A 23 -1.67 -13.57 6.11
C PRO A 23 -0.48 -14.37 5.55
N GLU A 24 -0.69 -15.10 4.45
CA GLU A 24 0.32 -15.91 3.77
C GLU A 24 1.48 -15.05 3.24
N LEU A 25 1.22 -13.79 2.87
CA LEU A 25 2.25 -12.85 2.48
C LEU A 25 3.24 -12.63 3.63
N TYR A 26 2.74 -12.34 4.83
CA TYR A 26 3.59 -12.06 5.99
C TYR A 26 4.34 -13.31 6.48
N ALA A 27 3.70 -14.48 6.44
CA ALA A 27 4.35 -15.74 6.75
C ALA A 27 5.49 -16.03 5.77
N TRP A 28 5.28 -15.79 4.47
CA TRP A 28 6.31 -15.96 3.46
C TRP A 28 7.45 -14.96 3.64
N LEU A 29 7.15 -13.67 3.81
CA LEU A 29 8.15 -12.62 4.06
C LEU A 29 9.00 -12.95 5.29
N ALA A 30 8.33 -13.34 6.36
CA ALA A 30 9.01 -13.75 7.56
C ALA A 30 9.92 -14.97 7.29
N ALA A 31 9.56 -15.94 6.45
CA ALA A 31 10.42 -17.07 6.10
C ALA A 31 11.67 -16.66 5.29
N GLN A 32 11.69 -15.50 4.66
CA GLN A 32 12.87 -14.97 3.98
C GLN A 32 13.87 -14.29 4.91
N ALA A 33 13.45 -13.86 6.09
CA ALA A 33 14.33 -13.19 7.04
C ALA A 33 15.27 -14.20 7.75
N PRO A 34 16.54 -13.83 8.01
CA PRO A 34 17.51 -14.74 8.66
C PRO A 34 17.21 -14.99 10.14
N ALA A 35 16.50 -14.06 10.77
CA ALA A 35 16.03 -14.15 12.16
C ALA A 35 14.69 -13.43 12.32
N ARG A 36 14.14 -13.40 13.54
CA ARG A 36 12.83 -12.82 13.87
C ARG A 36 12.92 -11.69 14.90
N GLY A 37 14.09 -11.09 15.07
CA GLY A 37 14.30 -10.06 16.08
C GLY A 37 13.60 -8.76 15.74
N LEU A 38 13.91 -8.16 14.57
CA LEU A 38 13.39 -6.85 14.19
C LEU A 38 12.88 -6.82 12.73
N SER A 39 11.64 -6.38 12.56
CA SER A 39 11.12 -5.91 11.27
C SER A 39 10.92 -4.40 11.29
N VAL A 40 11.16 -3.74 10.14
CA VAL A 40 10.91 -2.31 9.95
C VAL A 40 9.93 -2.14 8.80
N ASP A 41 8.78 -1.49 9.04
CA ASP A 41 7.77 -1.20 8.03
C ASP A 41 7.79 0.30 7.70
N VAL A 42 8.20 0.65 6.49
CA VAL A 42 8.45 2.04 6.06
C VAL A 42 7.29 2.56 5.21
N GLY A 43 6.78 3.74 5.55
CA GLY A 43 5.53 4.25 5.02
C GLY A 43 4.36 3.43 5.56
N THR A 44 4.38 3.17 6.88
CA THR A 44 3.47 2.23 7.53
C THR A 44 2.00 2.69 7.55
N GLY A 45 1.76 3.97 7.30
CA GLY A 45 0.42 4.55 7.35
C GLY A 45 -0.25 4.33 8.71
N ASN A 46 -1.44 3.72 8.71
CA ASN A 46 -2.15 3.34 9.92
C ASN A 46 -1.67 2.03 10.56
N GLY A 47 -0.57 1.45 10.08
CA GLY A 47 0.08 0.29 10.69
C GLY A 47 -0.41 -1.08 10.22
N GLN A 48 -1.17 -1.19 9.14
CA GLN A 48 -1.73 -2.48 8.69
C GLN A 48 -0.67 -3.57 8.54
N ALA A 49 0.45 -3.28 7.84
CA ALA A 49 1.52 -4.23 7.66
C ALA A 49 2.32 -4.44 8.95
N ALA A 50 2.62 -3.38 9.69
CA ALA A 50 3.33 -3.47 10.95
C ALA A 50 2.63 -4.36 11.99
N VAL A 51 1.31 -4.22 12.14
CA VAL A 51 0.51 -5.07 13.05
C VAL A 51 0.56 -6.54 12.65
N ALA A 52 0.43 -6.84 11.35
CA ALA A 52 0.49 -8.21 10.86
C ALA A 52 1.89 -8.83 11.05
N LEU A 53 2.96 -8.06 10.81
CA LEU A 53 4.34 -8.49 11.03
C LEU A 53 4.65 -8.78 12.51
N ALA A 54 3.95 -8.15 13.46
CA ALA A 54 4.12 -8.39 14.88
C ALA A 54 3.75 -9.83 15.33
N ALA A 55 2.99 -10.56 14.50
CA ALA A 55 2.76 -11.99 14.73
C ALA A 55 3.99 -12.85 14.42
N HIS A 56 4.96 -12.33 13.67
CA HIS A 56 6.10 -13.05 13.14
C HIS A 56 7.46 -12.57 13.67
N PHE A 57 7.53 -11.39 14.28
CA PHE A 57 8.76 -10.77 14.78
C PHE A 57 8.63 -10.38 16.25
N ASP A 58 9.76 -10.39 16.96
CA ASP A 58 9.82 -9.98 18.38
C ASP A 58 9.52 -8.49 18.56
N ARG A 59 9.92 -7.68 17.56
CA ARG A 59 9.70 -6.24 17.53
C ARG A 59 9.45 -5.77 16.09
N VAL A 60 8.54 -4.82 15.93
CA VAL A 60 8.28 -4.13 14.67
C VAL A 60 8.39 -2.63 14.90
N ILE A 61 9.10 -1.92 14.02
CA ILE A 61 9.10 -0.46 13.96
C ILE A 61 8.33 -0.04 12.72
N GLY A 62 7.21 0.67 12.92
CA GLY A 62 6.45 1.31 11.85
C GLY A 62 6.89 2.76 11.69
N LEU A 63 7.40 3.14 10.51
CA LEU A 63 7.88 4.49 10.21
C LEU A 63 6.91 5.20 9.26
N GLU A 64 6.50 6.42 9.62
CA GLU A 64 5.56 7.22 8.84
C GLU A 64 5.91 8.71 8.96
N PRO A 65 6.00 9.47 7.86
CA PRO A 65 6.25 10.90 7.91
C PRO A 65 4.98 11.74 8.18
N SER A 66 3.78 11.16 8.12
CA SER A 66 2.51 11.86 8.39
C SER A 66 2.09 11.71 9.84
N ASP A 67 2.06 12.80 10.60
CA ASP A 67 1.54 12.82 11.96
C ASP A 67 0.05 12.43 12.01
N GLY A 68 -0.72 12.79 10.98
CA GLY A 68 -2.13 12.42 10.86
C GLY A 68 -2.33 10.91 10.70
N GLN A 69 -1.47 10.22 9.95
CA GLN A 69 -1.49 8.76 9.84
C GLN A 69 -1.07 8.10 11.15
N LEU A 70 0.01 8.58 11.76
CA LEU A 70 0.49 8.06 13.05
C LEU A 70 -0.54 8.18 14.18
N ALA A 71 -1.27 9.31 14.21
CA ALA A 71 -2.34 9.51 15.20
C ALA A 71 -3.50 8.50 15.06
N ASN A 72 -3.65 7.90 13.86
CA ASN A 72 -4.65 6.87 13.56
C ASN A 72 -4.04 5.46 13.44
N ALA A 73 -2.77 5.30 13.82
CA ALA A 73 -2.12 4.00 13.76
C ALA A 73 -2.73 3.03 14.78
N THR A 74 -2.95 1.79 14.35
CA THR A 74 -3.53 0.74 15.18
C THR A 74 -2.54 0.31 16.26
N PRO A 75 -2.81 0.52 17.56
CA PRO A 75 -1.94 0.05 18.62
C PRO A 75 -1.85 -1.49 18.61
N ALA A 76 -0.63 -2.02 18.71
CA ALA A 76 -0.42 -3.46 18.82
C ALA A 76 0.81 -3.77 19.71
N ALA A 77 0.75 -4.91 20.40
CA ALA A 77 1.92 -5.41 21.11
C ALA A 77 3.08 -5.63 20.13
N ARG A 78 4.31 -5.31 20.55
CA ARG A 78 5.55 -5.42 19.76
C ARG A 78 5.66 -4.43 18.60
N VAL A 79 4.70 -3.52 18.37
CA VAL A 79 4.78 -2.46 17.35
C VAL A 79 5.10 -1.14 18.03
N GLU A 80 6.15 -0.50 17.55
CA GLU A 80 6.54 0.86 17.92
C GLU A 80 6.40 1.75 16.69
N TYR A 81 5.54 2.77 16.77
CA TYR A 81 5.38 3.74 15.70
C TYR A 81 6.31 4.94 15.93
N ARG A 82 6.97 5.39 14.86
CA ARG A 82 7.87 6.53 14.89
C ARG A 82 7.63 7.45 13.70
N HIS A 83 7.74 8.74 13.93
CA HIS A 83 7.87 9.70 12.84
C HIS A 83 9.23 9.52 12.16
N GLY A 84 9.24 9.36 10.82
CA GLY A 84 10.48 9.16 10.08
C GLY A 84 10.28 9.09 8.58
N ALA A 85 11.31 9.46 7.84
CA ALA A 85 11.35 9.36 6.39
C ALA A 85 12.00 8.04 5.94
N ALA A 86 11.64 7.58 4.75
CA ALA A 86 12.19 6.35 4.18
C ALA A 86 13.72 6.41 3.96
N GLU A 87 14.20 7.59 3.64
CA GLU A 87 15.62 7.85 3.35
C GLU A 87 16.48 8.11 4.58
N ALA A 88 15.86 8.20 5.77
CA ALA A 88 16.53 8.44 7.05
C ALA A 88 15.67 7.89 8.19
N THR A 89 15.71 6.59 8.38
CA THR A 89 14.81 5.86 9.29
C THR A 89 15.09 6.08 10.77
N GLY A 90 16.30 6.50 11.12
CA GLY A 90 16.75 6.57 12.52
C GLY A 90 16.88 5.20 13.21
N VAL A 91 16.80 4.11 12.45
CA VAL A 91 17.01 2.74 12.95
C VAL A 91 18.51 2.43 12.95
N ASP A 92 18.99 1.65 13.93
CA ASP A 92 20.38 1.28 14.04
C ASP A 92 20.88 0.50 12.82
N ALA A 93 22.16 0.67 12.48
CA ALA A 93 22.78 -0.03 11.37
C ALA A 93 22.79 -1.55 11.60
N ALA A 94 22.60 -2.34 10.53
CA ALA A 94 22.65 -3.79 10.52
C ALA A 94 21.80 -4.45 11.63
N SER A 95 20.63 -3.85 11.95
CA SER A 95 19.76 -4.31 13.04
C SER A 95 18.51 -5.03 12.56
N ALA A 96 17.96 -4.66 11.38
CA ALA A 96 16.72 -5.23 10.89
C ALA A 96 16.94 -6.57 10.15
N ASP A 97 16.07 -7.54 10.43
CA ASP A 97 16.01 -8.82 9.73
C ASP A 97 15.19 -8.72 8.45
N LEU A 98 14.15 -7.88 8.49
CA LEU A 98 13.25 -7.59 7.38
C LEU A 98 12.93 -6.09 7.34
N LEU A 99 12.96 -5.49 6.15
CA LEU A 99 12.41 -4.16 5.89
C LEU A 99 11.30 -4.27 4.86
N THR A 100 10.13 -3.73 5.17
CA THR A 100 8.94 -3.79 4.30
C THR A 100 8.46 -2.40 3.88
N VAL A 101 7.84 -2.35 2.69
CA VAL A 101 7.13 -1.16 2.18
C VAL A 101 5.83 -1.62 1.52
N ALA A 102 4.70 -1.32 2.15
CA ALA A 102 3.37 -1.65 1.65
C ALA A 102 2.73 -0.45 0.96
N GLN A 103 2.53 -0.51 -0.36
CA GLN A 103 1.83 0.52 -1.15
C GLN A 103 2.40 1.96 -1.00
N ALA A 104 3.67 2.12 -0.62
CA ALA A 104 4.29 3.43 -0.37
C ALA A 104 5.56 3.71 -1.18
N PHE A 105 6.20 2.68 -1.74
CA PHE A 105 7.51 2.79 -2.38
C PHE A 105 7.58 3.86 -3.49
N HIS A 106 6.52 4.08 -4.23
CA HIS A 106 6.47 5.07 -5.32
C HIS A 106 6.65 6.53 -4.87
N TRP A 107 6.58 6.80 -3.56
CA TRP A 107 6.82 8.14 -2.99
C TRP A 107 8.28 8.40 -2.62
N PHE A 108 9.13 7.35 -2.63
CA PHE A 108 10.47 7.42 -2.09
C PHE A 108 11.50 7.91 -3.12
N LYS A 109 12.55 8.56 -2.62
CA LYS A 109 13.76 8.85 -3.39
C LYS A 109 14.60 7.57 -3.44
N GLN A 110 14.45 6.80 -4.51
CA GLN A 110 14.88 5.41 -4.61
C GLN A 110 16.36 5.20 -4.23
N ASP A 111 17.29 6.01 -4.78
CA ASP A 111 18.72 5.85 -4.49
C ASP A 111 19.04 6.06 -3.00
N ALA A 112 18.45 7.10 -2.39
CA ALA A 112 18.65 7.38 -0.98
C ALA A 112 17.97 6.33 -0.09
N PHE A 113 16.80 5.84 -0.48
CA PHE A 113 16.13 4.73 0.19
C PHE A 113 16.96 3.43 0.13
N PHE A 114 17.49 3.05 -1.02
CA PHE A 114 18.34 1.85 -1.12
C PHE A 114 19.65 1.97 -0.34
N ALA A 115 20.22 3.18 -0.24
CA ALA A 115 21.36 3.41 0.63
C ALA A 115 21.00 3.20 2.11
N GLU A 116 19.83 3.68 2.53
CA GLU A 116 19.32 3.49 3.89
C GLU A 116 18.98 2.01 4.17
N VAL A 117 18.38 1.30 3.22
CA VAL A 117 18.14 -0.16 3.32
C VAL A 117 19.45 -0.91 3.59
N ARG A 118 20.51 -0.61 2.80
CA ARG A 118 21.83 -1.24 2.96
C ARG A 118 22.45 -0.94 4.33
N ARG A 119 22.15 0.20 4.91
CA ARG A 119 22.62 0.59 6.25
C ARG A 119 21.87 -0.16 7.35
N VAL A 120 20.54 -0.24 7.25
CA VAL A 120 19.65 -0.71 8.32
C VAL A 120 19.50 -2.23 8.34
N VAL A 121 19.34 -2.84 7.18
CA VAL A 121 19.15 -4.29 7.09
C VAL A 121 20.48 -5.00 7.28
N ARG A 122 20.48 -6.01 8.13
CA ARG A 122 21.71 -6.80 8.38
C ARG A 122 22.10 -7.64 7.15
N PRO A 123 23.37 -8.01 7.01
CA PRO A 123 23.79 -8.94 5.96
C PRO A 123 22.95 -10.24 5.99
N GLY A 124 22.45 -10.65 4.82
CA GLY A 124 21.52 -11.77 4.68
C GLY A 124 20.08 -11.46 5.08
N GLY A 125 19.77 -10.22 5.48
CA GLY A 125 18.40 -9.76 5.71
C GLY A 125 17.62 -9.58 4.43
N CYS A 126 16.36 -9.18 4.53
CA CYS A 126 15.44 -9.07 3.41
C CYS A 126 14.84 -7.66 3.31
N LEU A 127 14.80 -7.13 2.08
CA LEU A 127 13.92 -6.03 1.70
C LEU A 127 12.73 -6.61 0.95
N ALA A 128 11.51 -6.16 1.25
CA ALA A 128 10.36 -6.46 0.44
C ALA A 128 9.45 -5.22 0.27
N PHE A 129 8.95 -5.03 -0.93
CA PHE A 129 7.92 -4.02 -1.18
C PHE A 129 6.87 -4.56 -2.14
N TRP A 130 5.64 -4.08 -1.96
CA TRP A 130 4.53 -4.53 -2.79
C TRP A 130 3.52 -3.43 -3.04
N CYS A 131 2.76 -3.63 -4.10
CA CYS A 131 1.60 -2.79 -4.42
C CYS A 131 0.49 -3.63 -5.04
N TYR A 132 -0.67 -3.01 -5.15
CA TYR A 132 -1.80 -3.49 -5.94
C TYR A 132 -2.35 -2.36 -6.81
N GLY A 133 -2.87 -2.74 -7.97
CA GLY A 133 -3.55 -1.85 -8.90
C GLY A 133 -5.06 -1.83 -8.69
N LEU A 134 -5.81 -1.89 -9.79
CA LEU A 134 -7.25 -2.03 -9.78
C LEU A 134 -7.65 -3.46 -9.37
N ALA A 135 -8.86 -3.58 -8.83
CA ALA A 135 -9.49 -4.86 -8.55
C ALA A 135 -10.03 -5.50 -9.84
N PHE A 136 -10.24 -6.81 -9.78
CA PHE A 136 -11.01 -7.57 -10.76
C PHE A 136 -12.27 -8.11 -10.10
N ILE A 137 -13.44 -7.84 -10.71
CA ILE A 137 -14.76 -8.23 -10.20
C ILE A 137 -15.53 -8.97 -11.30
N THR A 138 -16.02 -8.25 -12.28
CA THR A 138 -16.62 -8.76 -13.53
C THR A 138 -16.27 -7.81 -14.66
N PRO A 139 -16.26 -8.26 -15.92
CA PRO A 139 -15.90 -7.39 -17.06
C PRO A 139 -16.67 -6.06 -17.09
N ASP A 140 -17.97 -6.07 -16.80
CA ASP A 140 -18.81 -4.87 -16.85
C ASP A 140 -18.47 -3.89 -15.71
N ILE A 141 -18.27 -4.41 -14.48
CA ILE A 141 -17.87 -3.59 -13.33
C ILE A 141 -16.45 -3.06 -13.53
N ASP A 142 -15.54 -3.90 -14.02
CA ASP A 142 -14.15 -3.52 -14.29
C ASP A 142 -14.11 -2.40 -15.34
N ALA A 143 -14.94 -2.45 -16.40
CA ALA A 143 -15.06 -1.40 -17.39
C ALA A 143 -15.56 -0.07 -16.77
N ALA A 144 -16.58 -0.11 -15.90
CA ALA A 144 -17.08 1.09 -15.22
C ALA A 144 -16.04 1.68 -14.26
N VAL A 145 -15.29 0.83 -13.55
CA VAL A 145 -14.17 1.26 -12.68
C VAL A 145 -13.03 1.85 -13.51
N HIS A 146 -12.69 1.27 -14.68
CA HIS A 146 -11.69 1.83 -15.59
C HIS A 146 -12.11 3.18 -16.12
N HIS A 147 -13.37 3.37 -16.54
CA HIS A 147 -13.89 4.67 -16.93
C HIS A 147 -13.71 5.73 -15.83
N TYR A 148 -14.06 5.38 -14.59
CA TYR A 148 -13.84 6.28 -13.45
C TYR A 148 -12.36 6.58 -13.23
N TYR A 149 -11.49 5.55 -13.32
CA TYR A 149 -10.04 5.66 -13.05
C TYR A 149 -9.31 6.48 -14.13
N GLU A 150 -9.55 6.15 -15.42
CA GLU A 150 -8.76 6.69 -16.54
C GLU A 150 -9.41 7.94 -17.14
N ASP A 151 -10.71 7.90 -17.44
CA ASP A 151 -11.35 8.98 -18.20
C ASP A 151 -11.71 10.16 -17.29
N LEU A 152 -12.22 9.89 -16.08
CA LEU A 152 -12.57 10.97 -15.15
C LEU A 152 -11.36 11.41 -14.31
N LEU A 153 -10.68 10.49 -13.67
CA LEU A 153 -9.60 10.80 -12.72
C LEU A 153 -8.19 10.81 -13.32
N GLY A 154 -8.00 10.32 -14.55
CA GLY A 154 -6.69 10.16 -15.18
C GLY A 154 -5.79 11.39 -15.08
N PRO A 155 -6.25 12.60 -15.47
CA PRO A 155 -5.43 13.82 -15.39
C PRO A 155 -5.04 14.25 -13.96
N TYR A 156 -5.71 13.71 -12.95
CA TYR A 156 -5.56 14.10 -11.55
C TYR A 156 -4.71 13.15 -10.72
N TRP A 157 -4.27 12.01 -11.29
CA TRP A 157 -3.32 11.13 -10.63
C TRP A 157 -1.94 11.76 -10.52
N GLU A 158 -1.24 11.46 -9.42
CA GLU A 158 0.18 11.82 -9.30
C GLU A 158 1.03 11.00 -10.29
N PRO A 159 2.07 11.58 -10.90
CA PRO A 159 2.94 10.87 -11.86
C PRO A 159 3.54 9.59 -11.31
N GLU A 160 3.79 9.54 -9.99
CA GLU A 160 4.34 8.39 -9.27
C GLU A 160 3.42 7.16 -9.34
N ARG A 161 2.13 7.36 -9.60
CA ARG A 161 1.14 6.29 -9.76
C ARG A 161 1.51 5.30 -10.87
N LYS A 162 2.23 5.73 -11.89
CA LYS A 162 2.73 4.87 -12.98
C LYS A 162 3.60 3.72 -12.48
N LEU A 163 4.35 3.92 -11.40
CA LEU A 163 5.13 2.84 -10.79
C LEU A 163 4.22 1.73 -10.21
N VAL A 164 3.10 2.11 -9.61
CA VAL A 164 2.11 1.16 -9.08
C VAL A 164 1.42 0.41 -10.21
N GLU A 165 1.01 1.08 -11.29
CA GLU A 165 0.42 0.46 -12.48
C GLU A 165 1.34 -0.57 -13.13
N GLN A 166 2.64 -0.31 -13.08
CA GLN A 166 3.68 -1.23 -13.56
C GLN A 166 4.05 -2.31 -12.53
N GLY A 167 3.41 -2.34 -11.35
CA GLY A 167 3.71 -3.30 -10.29
C GLY A 167 5.16 -3.22 -9.81
N TYR A 168 5.78 -2.03 -9.88
CA TYR A 168 7.20 -1.77 -9.57
C TYR A 168 8.20 -2.56 -10.41
N ARG A 169 7.76 -3.25 -11.49
CA ARG A 169 8.61 -4.14 -12.30
C ARG A 169 9.81 -3.45 -12.95
N ASN A 170 9.64 -2.18 -13.32
CA ASN A 170 10.66 -1.40 -14.03
C ASN A 170 11.61 -0.64 -13.08
N VAL A 171 11.53 -0.89 -11.78
CA VAL A 171 12.46 -0.30 -10.81
C VAL A 171 13.75 -1.11 -10.76
N GLY A 172 14.89 -0.46 -11.02
CA GLY A 172 16.21 -1.04 -10.81
C GLY A 172 16.54 -1.11 -9.33
N VAL A 173 16.65 -2.31 -8.78
CA VAL A 173 16.95 -2.53 -7.35
C VAL A 173 18.38 -3.10 -7.25
N PRO A 174 19.27 -2.51 -6.45
CA PRO A 174 20.69 -2.90 -6.40
C PRO A 174 20.95 -4.06 -5.42
N PHE A 175 20.04 -5.05 -5.38
CA PHE A 175 20.10 -6.23 -4.50
C PHE A 175 19.63 -7.48 -5.26
N ASP A 176 19.96 -8.66 -4.74
CA ASP A 176 19.58 -9.93 -5.34
C ASP A 176 18.11 -10.25 -5.16
N GLU A 177 17.35 -10.36 -6.24
CA GLU A 177 15.90 -10.57 -6.18
C GLU A 177 15.56 -12.02 -5.78
N ILE A 178 14.62 -12.15 -4.86
CA ILE A 178 14.04 -13.41 -4.39
C ILE A 178 12.71 -13.62 -5.11
N GLY A 179 12.51 -14.76 -5.75
CA GLY A 179 11.24 -15.09 -6.39
C GLY A 179 10.10 -15.19 -5.38
N ALA A 180 9.09 -14.32 -5.51
CA ALA A 180 7.90 -14.38 -4.68
C ALA A 180 6.81 -15.23 -5.34
N PRO A 181 6.04 -16.02 -4.58
CA PRO A 181 4.83 -16.66 -5.09
C PRO A 181 3.76 -15.60 -5.42
N ALA A 182 2.73 -16.01 -6.16
CA ALA A 182 1.60 -15.13 -6.42
C ALA A 182 0.76 -14.96 -5.15
N PHE A 183 0.47 -13.72 -4.80
CA PHE A 183 -0.44 -13.35 -3.72
C PHE A 183 -1.58 -12.50 -4.27
N ALA A 184 -2.74 -12.59 -3.63
CA ALA A 184 -3.88 -11.74 -3.94
C ALA A 184 -4.70 -11.47 -2.66
N MET A 185 -5.30 -10.29 -2.59
CA MET A 185 -6.36 -10.02 -1.63
C MET A 185 -7.69 -10.42 -2.27
N GLN A 186 -8.45 -11.25 -1.58
CA GLN A 186 -9.78 -11.74 -2.03
C GLN A 186 -10.80 -11.43 -0.95
N LEU A 187 -11.79 -10.63 -1.29
CA LEU A 187 -12.81 -10.15 -0.36
C LEU A 187 -14.19 -10.26 -1.02
N SER A 188 -15.24 -10.30 -0.22
CA SER A 188 -16.63 -10.19 -0.69
C SER A 188 -17.15 -8.80 -0.36
N TRP A 189 -17.54 -8.03 -1.35
CA TRP A 189 -18.00 -6.65 -1.20
C TRP A 189 -19.40 -6.44 -1.75
N SER A 190 -20.14 -5.54 -1.13
CA SER A 190 -21.32 -4.91 -1.71
C SER A 190 -20.93 -3.75 -2.63
N VAL A 191 -21.86 -3.28 -3.45
CA VAL A 191 -21.66 -2.07 -4.26
C VAL A 191 -21.34 -0.86 -3.38
N ASP A 192 -21.95 -0.72 -2.22
CA ASP A 192 -21.69 0.42 -1.32
C ASP A 192 -20.29 0.35 -0.74
N HIS A 193 -19.73 -0.85 -0.51
CA HIS A 193 -18.34 -1.00 -0.12
C HIS A 193 -17.39 -0.59 -1.26
N LEU A 194 -17.66 -1.02 -2.49
CA LEU A 194 -16.90 -0.58 -3.67
C LEU A 194 -16.92 0.94 -3.81
N LEU A 195 -18.10 1.57 -3.72
CA LEU A 195 -18.24 3.02 -3.81
C LEU A 195 -17.48 3.74 -2.70
N GLY A 196 -17.54 3.22 -1.46
CA GLY A 196 -16.73 3.72 -0.35
C GLY A 196 -15.23 3.64 -0.65
N TYR A 197 -14.75 2.52 -1.18
CA TYR A 197 -13.35 2.34 -1.60
C TYR A 197 -12.94 3.33 -2.70
N LEU A 198 -13.72 3.46 -3.77
CA LEU A 198 -13.47 4.40 -4.87
C LEU A 198 -13.47 5.86 -4.35
N GLY A 199 -14.32 6.15 -3.38
CA GLY A 199 -14.39 7.45 -2.69
C GLY A 199 -13.11 7.83 -1.92
N THR A 200 -12.26 6.85 -1.54
CA THR A 200 -10.98 7.10 -0.85
C THR A 200 -9.84 7.49 -1.80
N TRP A 201 -10.04 7.47 -3.12
CA TRP A 201 -8.98 7.77 -4.06
C TRP A 201 -8.60 9.26 -4.06
N SER A 202 -7.31 9.55 -3.93
CA SER A 202 -6.78 10.91 -3.76
C SER A 202 -7.11 11.89 -4.90
N PRO A 203 -7.15 11.51 -6.20
CA PRO A 203 -7.42 12.45 -7.29
C PRO A 203 -8.85 13.00 -7.29
N ARG A 204 -9.82 12.33 -6.63
CA ARG A 204 -11.21 12.80 -6.52
C ARG A 204 -11.30 14.21 -5.94
N LYS A 205 -10.48 14.54 -4.94
CA LYS A 205 -10.46 15.91 -4.34
C LYS A 205 -10.01 16.98 -5.33
N ARG A 206 -9.02 16.67 -6.17
CA ARG A 206 -8.54 17.59 -7.20
C ARG A 206 -9.56 17.79 -8.28
N PHE A 207 -10.19 16.69 -8.72
CA PHE A 207 -11.28 16.75 -9.69
C PHE A 207 -12.41 17.65 -9.18
N LEU A 208 -12.87 17.44 -7.94
CA LEU A 208 -13.91 18.26 -7.33
C LEU A 208 -13.51 19.74 -7.24
N ALA A 209 -12.28 20.04 -6.82
CA ALA A 209 -11.79 21.41 -6.71
C ALA A 209 -11.71 22.13 -8.05
N GLU A 210 -11.38 21.42 -9.14
CA GLU A 210 -11.27 22.01 -10.48
C GLU A 210 -12.62 22.08 -11.22
N ARG A 211 -13.43 21.01 -11.11
CA ARG A 211 -14.67 20.87 -11.88
C ARG A 211 -15.93 21.33 -11.15
N GLY A 212 -15.84 21.54 -9.81
CA GLY A 212 -17.00 21.89 -9.00
C GLY A 212 -18.04 20.76 -8.87
N GLN A 213 -17.73 19.55 -9.34
CA GLN A 213 -18.59 18.37 -9.37
C GLN A 213 -17.81 17.15 -8.90
N ASP A 214 -18.48 16.21 -8.25
CA ASP A 214 -17.83 14.99 -7.75
C ASP A 214 -17.73 13.92 -8.86
N ALA A 215 -16.52 13.47 -9.16
CA ALA A 215 -16.29 12.43 -10.15
C ALA A 215 -17.00 11.11 -9.81
N LEU A 216 -17.13 10.77 -8.50
CA LEU A 216 -17.82 9.54 -8.10
C LEU A 216 -19.32 9.63 -8.34
N GLU A 217 -19.94 10.80 -8.15
CA GLU A 217 -21.35 11.03 -8.47
C GLU A 217 -21.61 10.88 -9.99
N LEU A 218 -20.67 11.29 -10.83
CA LEU A 218 -20.74 11.09 -12.28
C LEU A 218 -20.69 9.61 -12.67
N ALA A 219 -19.83 8.82 -12.04
CA ALA A 219 -19.66 7.40 -12.33
C ALA A 219 -20.71 6.51 -11.64
N LEU A 220 -21.44 7.03 -10.65
CA LEU A 220 -22.36 6.26 -9.80
C LEU A 220 -23.44 5.49 -10.59
N PRO A 221 -24.13 6.08 -11.59
CA PRO A 221 -25.14 5.36 -12.36
C PRO A 221 -24.59 4.11 -13.07
N ASP A 222 -23.43 4.25 -13.72
CA ASP A 222 -22.79 3.17 -14.47
C ASP A 222 -22.26 2.08 -13.54
N LEU A 223 -21.63 2.45 -12.41
CA LEU A 223 -21.16 1.51 -11.39
C LEU A 223 -22.30 0.69 -10.80
N ARG A 224 -23.44 1.33 -10.48
CA ARG A 224 -24.62 0.63 -9.96
C ARG A 224 -25.29 -0.25 -11.01
N ALA A 225 -25.41 0.22 -12.25
CA ALA A 225 -25.95 -0.56 -13.35
C ALA A 225 -25.09 -1.80 -13.64
N ALA A 226 -23.76 -1.67 -13.69
CA ALA A 226 -22.83 -2.78 -13.86
C ALA A 226 -22.86 -3.77 -12.69
N TRP A 227 -23.07 -3.28 -11.46
CA TRP A 227 -23.20 -4.15 -10.29
C TRP A 227 -24.49 -4.98 -10.33
N GLY A 228 -25.59 -4.41 -10.76
CA GLY A 228 -26.92 -5.04 -10.79
C GLY A 228 -27.47 -5.32 -9.38
N ASP A 229 -28.37 -6.30 -9.31
CA ASP A 229 -29.11 -6.66 -8.07
C ASP A 229 -28.34 -7.64 -7.15
N ALA A 230 -27.09 -7.98 -7.47
CA ALA A 230 -26.30 -8.85 -6.63
C ALA A 230 -26.01 -8.19 -5.27
N GLY A 231 -26.19 -8.91 -4.17
CA GLY A 231 -25.87 -8.41 -2.83
C GLY A 231 -24.38 -8.18 -2.67
N GLU A 232 -23.59 -9.25 -2.73
CA GLU A 232 -22.13 -9.22 -2.67
C GLU A 232 -21.49 -9.92 -3.86
N ARG A 233 -20.28 -9.49 -4.20
CA ARG A 233 -19.47 -10.11 -5.25
C ARG A 233 -18.04 -10.34 -4.76
N PRO A 234 -17.37 -11.40 -5.24
CA PRO A 234 -15.95 -11.58 -5.02
C PRO A 234 -15.16 -10.46 -5.71
N VAL A 235 -14.25 -9.85 -4.98
CA VAL A 235 -13.35 -8.80 -5.45
C VAL A 235 -11.94 -9.27 -5.24
N ASN A 236 -11.11 -9.24 -6.28
CA ASN A 236 -9.76 -9.76 -6.28
C ASN A 236 -8.73 -8.70 -6.65
N TRP A 237 -7.69 -8.54 -5.82
CA TRP A 237 -6.53 -7.68 -6.09
C TRP A 237 -5.26 -8.55 -6.13
N PRO A 238 -4.73 -8.85 -7.30
CA PRO A 238 -3.38 -9.41 -7.40
C PRO A 238 -2.36 -8.46 -6.78
N LEU A 239 -1.44 -9.00 -6.00
CA LEU A 239 -0.33 -8.25 -5.43
C LEU A 239 0.90 -8.38 -6.33
N SER A 240 1.53 -7.24 -6.61
CA SER A 240 2.88 -7.22 -7.17
C SER A 240 3.86 -7.15 -6.01
N VAL A 241 4.47 -8.27 -5.68
CA VAL A 241 5.44 -8.41 -4.59
C VAL A 241 6.84 -8.56 -5.16
N ARG A 242 7.77 -7.73 -4.67
CA ARG A 242 9.21 -7.86 -4.95
C ARG A 242 9.98 -7.98 -3.65
N ALA A 243 10.86 -8.95 -3.56
CA ALA A 243 11.69 -9.19 -2.38
C ALA A 243 13.14 -9.40 -2.79
N PHE A 244 14.07 -9.00 -1.91
CA PHE A 244 15.49 -8.95 -2.21
C PHE A 244 16.32 -9.37 -1.01
N ARG A 245 17.46 -10.02 -1.27
CA ARG A 245 18.49 -10.32 -0.28
C ARG A 245 19.49 -9.17 -0.20
N ILE A 246 19.88 -8.78 1.04
CA ILE A 246 20.85 -7.70 1.32
C ILE A 246 22.21 -8.29 1.71
#